data_1b81278f74d28ac54088d7854b63b002
#
_entry.id   1b81278f74d28ac54088d7854b63b002
#
_cell.length_a   1.000
_cell.length_b   1.000
_cell.length_c   1.000
_cell.angle_alpha   90.00
_cell.angle_beta   90.00
_cell.angle_gamma   90.00
#
_symmetry.space_group_name_H-M   'P 1'
#
loop_
_entity.id
_entity.type
_entity.pdbx_description
1 polymer ?
#
loop_
_entity_poly.entity_id
_entity_poly.type
_entity_poly.pdbx_seq_one_letter_code
_entity_poly.pdbx_strand_id
1 'polypeptide(L)'
;MIKNKLILSLKVFLIYFVISLKVCAADSNSQDKLVVLGADEAPIKIKVFSSFTCPHCANFHKEVIPKINKNYVVSGKVQIIFIDFPLDQMAFNASKLLHCLNQEKQIKFLDIVYETQNQWTSGTNADEINNNLQQIGKSLGINSLQYNKCLNDEAISDKILNGRIDGQKKYSIDSTPTIIINEKKFKGSTSFKNIKKEIEKLI
;
A
#
# COMPACT_ATOMS: atom_id res chain seq x y z
N MET A 1 65.59 10.32 1.28
CA MET A 1 64.73 9.17 0.87
C MET A 1 63.63 8.81 1.85
N ILE A 2 63.69 9.14 3.13
CA ILE A 2 62.68 8.77 4.15
C ILE A 2 61.40 9.62 4.07
N LYS A 3 61.51 10.94 3.77
CA LYS A 3 60.35 11.87 3.67
C LYS A 3 59.34 11.50 2.58
N ASN A 4 59.78 10.98 1.42
CA ASN A 4 58.87 10.62 0.34
C ASN A 4 58.08 9.34 0.58
N LYS A 5 58.57 8.39 1.37
CA LYS A 5 57.85 7.16 1.73
C LYS A 5 56.72 7.46 2.75
N LEU A 6 56.94 8.43 3.67
CA LEU A 6 55.96 8.81 4.67
C LEU A 6 54.77 9.53 4.05
N ILE A 7 54.99 10.40 3.05
CA ILE A 7 53.94 11.14 2.33
C ILE A 7 53.11 10.19 1.46
N LEU A 8 53.76 9.18 0.83
CA LEU A 8 53.04 8.21 0.01
C LEU A 8 52.12 7.30 0.88
N SER A 9 52.62 6.88 2.07
CA SER A 9 51.83 6.09 3.03
C SER A 9 50.64 6.85 3.55
N LEU A 10 50.76 8.17 3.84
CA LEU A 10 49.67 9.01 4.33
C LEU A 10 48.61 9.21 3.24
N LYS A 11 48.97 9.37 1.98
CA LYS A 11 48.04 9.50 0.86
C LYS A 11 47.26 8.21 0.60
N VAL A 12 47.89 7.06 0.72
CA VAL A 12 47.22 5.74 0.57
C VAL A 12 46.20 5.52 1.71
N PHE A 13 46.57 5.90 2.96
CA PHE A 13 45.68 5.80 4.11
C PHE A 13 44.43 6.73 3.99
N LEU A 14 44.65 7.95 3.45
CA LEU A 14 43.53 8.90 3.22
C LEU A 14 42.58 8.40 2.12
N ILE A 15 43.09 7.74 1.07
CA ILE A 15 42.26 7.17 0.00
C ILE A 15 41.43 5.98 0.51
N TYR A 16 41.99 5.14 1.37
CA TYR A 16 41.24 4.03 1.98
C TYR A 16 40.18 4.52 2.97
N PHE A 17 40.43 5.61 3.68
CA PHE A 17 39.44 6.19 4.60
C PHE A 17 38.25 6.82 3.87
N VAL A 18 38.45 7.44 2.71
CA VAL A 18 37.37 8.01 1.89
C VAL A 18 36.50 6.94 1.21
N ILE A 19 37.07 5.76 0.91
CA ILE A 19 36.31 4.64 0.32
C ILE A 19 35.43 3.94 1.35
N SER A 20 35.81 3.94 2.63
CA SER A 20 35.05 3.29 3.72
C SER A 20 33.79 4.05 4.16
N LEU A 21 33.57 5.29 3.72
CA LEU A 21 32.40 6.11 4.09
C LEU A 21 31.22 5.98 3.13
N LYS A 22 31.28 5.08 2.15
CA LYS A 22 30.16 4.80 1.22
C LYS A 22 29.35 3.56 1.59
N VAL A 23 29.19 3.27 2.86
CA VAL A 23 28.32 2.18 3.29
C VAL A 23 27.28 2.69 4.27
N CYS A 24 26.04 2.40 3.92
CA CYS A 24 24.81 2.65 4.65
C CYS A 24 24.18 4.04 4.47
N ALA A 25 23.80 4.40 3.24
CA ALA A 25 22.51 5.03 3.08
C ALA A 25 21.48 3.89 3.15
N ALA A 26 21.01 3.56 4.34
CA ALA A 26 19.85 2.72 4.49
C ALA A 26 18.70 3.44 3.78
N ASP A 27 18.06 2.72 2.87
CA ASP A 27 16.94 3.18 2.07
C ASP A 27 15.75 3.45 3.01
N SER A 28 15.76 4.62 3.66
CA SER A 28 14.73 5.08 4.60
C SER A 28 13.45 5.52 3.88
N ASN A 29 13.33 5.26 2.56
CA ASN A 29 12.27 5.78 1.73
C ASN A 29 11.19 4.74 1.37
N SER A 30 11.13 3.59 2.03
CA SER A 30 10.12 2.57 1.72
C SER A 30 8.77 2.78 2.44
N GLN A 31 8.73 3.60 3.50
CA GLN A 31 7.53 3.76 4.33
C GLN A 31 6.49 4.76 3.77
N ASP A 32 6.89 5.69 2.91
CA ASP A 32 5.98 6.69 2.33
C ASP A 32 5.33 6.27 1.00
N LYS A 33 5.69 5.11 0.46
CA LYS A 33 5.21 4.70 -0.85
C LYS A 33 3.73 4.30 -0.80
N LEU A 34 2.94 4.91 -1.69
CA LEU A 34 1.53 4.56 -1.87
C LEU A 34 1.40 3.17 -2.47
N VAL A 35 0.32 2.47 -2.14
CA VAL A 35 -0.04 1.20 -2.79
C VAL A 35 -0.74 1.52 -4.10
N VAL A 36 -0.07 1.25 -5.21
CA VAL A 36 -0.54 1.68 -6.53
C VAL A 36 -0.57 0.54 -7.55
N LEU A 37 -1.48 0.64 -8.51
CA LEU A 37 -1.57 -0.20 -9.68
C LEU A 37 -1.59 0.70 -10.93
N GLY A 38 -0.58 0.58 -11.78
CA GLY A 38 -0.39 1.40 -12.98
C GLY A 38 0.76 2.38 -12.89
N ALA A 39 1.01 3.10 -13.98
CA ALA A 39 2.13 4.01 -14.13
C ALA A 39 1.91 5.33 -13.39
N ASP A 40 3.00 5.90 -12.86
CA ASP A 40 2.95 7.17 -12.13
C ASP A 40 2.59 8.35 -13.04
N GLU A 41 2.87 8.26 -14.33
CA GLU A 41 2.58 9.30 -15.32
C GLU A 41 1.16 9.21 -15.90
N ALA A 42 0.35 8.21 -15.47
CA ALA A 42 -1.02 8.06 -15.97
C ALA A 42 -1.83 9.34 -15.73
N PRO A 43 -2.50 9.90 -16.75
CA PRO A 43 -3.19 11.19 -16.66
C PRO A 43 -4.42 11.14 -15.73
N ILE A 44 -4.98 9.95 -15.51
CA ILE A 44 -6.15 9.78 -14.65
C ILE A 44 -5.72 9.03 -13.39
N LYS A 45 -5.93 9.65 -12.23
CA LYS A 45 -5.68 9.07 -10.91
C LYS A 45 -6.99 8.68 -10.25
N ILE A 46 -7.12 7.42 -9.89
CA ILE A 46 -8.27 6.89 -9.16
C ILE A 46 -7.83 6.50 -7.75
N LYS A 47 -8.20 7.29 -6.76
CA LYS A 47 -8.00 6.94 -5.34
C LYS A 47 -9.18 6.13 -4.85
N VAL A 48 -8.91 4.99 -4.24
CA VAL A 48 -9.91 4.06 -3.72
C VAL A 48 -9.73 3.97 -2.20
N PHE A 49 -10.60 4.61 -1.46
CA PHE A 49 -10.64 4.52 0.00
C PHE A 49 -11.43 3.30 0.42
N SER A 50 -10.77 2.35 1.05
CA SER A 50 -11.34 1.01 1.32
C SER A 50 -11.04 0.51 2.72
N SER A 51 -11.92 -0.35 3.22
CA SER A 51 -11.71 -1.15 4.43
C SER A 51 -11.65 -2.63 4.09
N PHE A 52 -10.73 -3.35 4.70
CA PHE A 52 -10.56 -4.78 4.43
C PHE A 52 -11.70 -5.66 4.96
N THR A 53 -12.48 -5.16 5.91
CA THR A 53 -13.68 -5.86 6.44
C THR A 53 -14.98 -5.45 5.75
N CYS A 54 -14.94 -4.47 4.84
CA CYS A 54 -16.13 -3.99 4.14
C CYS A 54 -16.49 -4.92 2.96
N PRO A 55 -17.69 -5.57 2.95
CA PRO A 55 -18.10 -6.45 1.85
C PRO A 55 -18.22 -5.72 0.49
N HIS A 56 -18.65 -4.45 0.52
CA HIS A 56 -18.74 -3.66 -0.71
C HIS A 56 -17.36 -3.35 -1.30
N CYS A 57 -16.32 -3.20 -0.45
CA CYS A 57 -14.94 -3.05 -0.90
C CYS A 57 -14.43 -4.34 -1.53
N ALA A 58 -14.72 -5.51 -0.95
CA ALA A 58 -14.36 -6.79 -1.53
C ALA A 58 -15.03 -6.99 -2.91
N ASN A 59 -16.31 -6.69 -3.03
CA ASN A 59 -17.01 -6.76 -4.31
C ASN A 59 -16.41 -5.79 -5.35
N PHE A 60 -16.09 -4.56 -4.95
CA PHE A 60 -15.46 -3.59 -5.83
C PHE A 60 -14.09 -4.07 -6.32
N HIS A 61 -13.28 -4.61 -5.42
CA HIS A 61 -11.95 -5.13 -5.76
C HIS A 61 -12.05 -6.33 -6.73
N LYS A 62 -12.96 -7.28 -6.49
CA LYS A 62 -13.13 -8.46 -7.33
C LYS A 62 -13.76 -8.17 -8.67
N GLU A 63 -14.76 -7.30 -8.74
CA GLU A 63 -15.59 -7.13 -9.92
C GLU A 63 -15.23 -5.91 -10.78
N VAL A 64 -14.67 -4.86 -10.18
CA VAL A 64 -14.48 -3.58 -10.86
C VAL A 64 -13.01 -3.30 -11.14
N ILE A 65 -12.13 -3.49 -10.15
CA ILE A 65 -10.68 -3.24 -10.30
C ILE A 65 -10.08 -4.02 -11.47
N PRO A 66 -10.34 -5.33 -11.68
CA PRO A 66 -9.77 -6.07 -12.82
C PRO A 66 -10.23 -5.52 -14.18
N LYS A 67 -11.46 -5.03 -14.26
CA LYS A 67 -12.00 -4.44 -15.49
C LYS A 67 -11.36 -3.08 -15.79
N ILE A 68 -11.14 -2.24 -14.75
CA ILE A 68 -10.41 -0.97 -14.88
C ILE A 68 -8.96 -1.26 -15.27
N ASN A 69 -8.33 -2.23 -14.63
CA ASN A 69 -6.96 -2.63 -14.93
C ASN A 69 -6.81 -3.03 -16.40
N LYS A 70 -7.63 -3.98 -16.86
CA LYS A 70 -7.58 -4.48 -18.23
C LYS A 70 -7.80 -3.38 -19.28
N ASN A 71 -8.73 -2.46 -19.05
CA ASN A 71 -9.16 -1.51 -20.08
C ASN A 71 -8.35 -0.20 -20.07
N TYR A 72 -7.76 0.19 -18.91
CA TYR A 72 -7.19 1.53 -18.77
C TYR A 72 -5.83 1.57 -18.09
N VAL A 73 -5.57 0.70 -17.08
CA VAL A 73 -4.30 0.72 -16.37
C VAL A 73 -3.17 0.15 -17.22
N VAL A 74 -3.40 -1.00 -17.85
CA VAL A 74 -2.40 -1.65 -18.74
C VAL A 74 -2.00 -0.73 -19.90
N SER A 75 -2.91 0.12 -20.38
CA SER A 75 -2.63 1.09 -21.45
C SER A 75 -2.02 2.40 -20.93
N GLY A 76 -1.70 2.51 -19.64
CA GLY A 76 -1.11 3.70 -19.05
C GLY A 76 -2.04 4.90 -18.89
N LYS A 77 -3.34 4.76 -19.14
CA LYS A 77 -4.33 5.85 -19.05
C LYS A 77 -4.77 6.14 -17.62
N VAL A 78 -4.77 5.12 -16.77
CA VAL A 78 -5.24 5.20 -15.38
C VAL A 78 -4.19 4.64 -14.45
N GLN A 79 -3.99 5.30 -13.31
CA GLN A 79 -3.37 4.73 -12.12
C GLN A 79 -4.41 4.60 -11.02
N ILE A 80 -4.44 3.43 -10.36
CA ILE A 80 -5.27 3.20 -9.17
C ILE A 80 -4.37 3.34 -7.93
N ILE A 81 -4.81 4.12 -6.97
CA ILE A 81 -4.13 4.36 -5.69
C ILE A 81 -5.05 3.82 -4.59
N PHE A 82 -4.59 2.78 -3.90
CA PHE A 82 -5.33 2.19 -2.78
C PHE A 82 -4.99 2.94 -1.50
N ILE A 83 -6.01 3.41 -0.80
CA ILE A 83 -5.87 4.16 0.45
C ILE A 83 -6.68 3.47 1.54
N ASP A 84 -6.02 3.19 2.65
CA ASP A 84 -6.66 2.55 3.79
C ASP A 84 -7.67 3.49 4.45
N PHE A 85 -8.87 2.95 4.69
CA PHE A 85 -9.91 3.59 5.48
C PHE A 85 -10.54 2.55 6.42
N PRO A 86 -9.77 2.06 7.40
CA PRO A 86 -10.23 0.98 8.27
C PRO A 86 -11.46 1.40 9.07
N LEU A 87 -12.49 0.55 9.06
CA LEU A 87 -13.75 0.77 9.78
C LEU A 87 -13.73 0.13 11.18
N ASP A 88 -12.83 -0.83 11.40
CA ASP A 88 -12.67 -1.56 12.65
C ASP A 88 -11.22 -1.97 12.88
N GLN A 89 -10.95 -2.60 14.04
CA GLN A 89 -9.60 -3.03 14.43
C GLN A 89 -9.04 -4.11 13.50
N MET A 90 -9.88 -5.01 12.98
CA MET A 90 -9.42 -6.10 12.11
C MET A 90 -8.98 -5.56 10.74
N ALA A 91 -9.75 -4.62 10.19
CA ALA A 91 -9.35 -3.89 8.99
C ALA A 91 -8.05 -3.10 9.22
N PHE A 92 -7.88 -2.49 10.39
CA PHE A 92 -6.66 -1.77 10.74
C PHE A 92 -5.45 -2.70 10.82
N ASN A 93 -5.59 -3.88 11.40
CA ASN A 93 -4.52 -4.89 11.46
C ASN A 93 -4.16 -5.40 10.05
N ALA A 94 -5.16 -5.61 9.17
CA ALA A 94 -4.92 -5.98 7.78
C ALA A 94 -4.19 -4.86 7.00
N SER A 95 -4.55 -3.59 7.23
CA SER A 95 -3.85 -2.44 6.68
C SER A 95 -2.38 -2.38 7.14
N LYS A 96 -2.11 -2.62 8.41
CA LYS A 96 -0.72 -2.69 8.92
C LYS A 96 0.08 -3.78 8.21
N LEU A 97 -0.52 -4.97 8.05
CA LEU A 97 0.15 -6.08 7.37
C LEU A 97 0.44 -5.75 5.89
N LEU A 98 -0.48 -5.09 5.19
CA LEU A 98 -0.27 -4.59 3.83
C LEU A 98 0.98 -3.70 3.74
N HIS A 99 1.13 -2.74 4.65
CA HIS A 99 2.27 -1.82 4.63
C HIS A 99 3.60 -2.43 5.07
N CYS A 100 3.59 -3.60 5.69
CA CYS A 100 4.79 -4.38 5.97
C CYS A 100 5.31 -5.18 4.76
N LEU A 101 4.52 -5.31 3.71
CA LEU A 101 4.90 -6.01 2.50
C LEU A 101 5.64 -5.08 1.54
N ASN A 102 6.56 -5.65 0.75
CA ASN A 102 7.11 -4.92 -0.38
C ASN A 102 6.05 -4.69 -1.46
N GLN A 103 6.28 -3.73 -2.34
CA GLN A 103 5.32 -3.28 -3.35
C GLN A 103 4.77 -4.41 -4.24
N GLU A 104 5.60 -5.35 -4.63
CA GLU A 104 5.19 -6.49 -5.47
C GLU A 104 4.16 -7.38 -4.75
N LYS A 105 4.34 -7.58 -3.44
CA LYS A 105 3.45 -8.41 -2.63
C LYS A 105 2.18 -7.66 -2.17
N GLN A 106 2.19 -6.33 -2.18
CA GLN A 106 1.04 -5.53 -1.74
C GLN A 106 -0.19 -5.78 -2.61
N ILE A 107 -0.05 -5.77 -3.93
CA ILE A 107 -1.18 -6.04 -4.84
C ILE A 107 -1.69 -7.47 -4.66
N LYS A 108 -0.77 -8.44 -4.56
CA LYS A 108 -1.14 -9.83 -4.28
C LYS A 108 -1.85 -9.99 -2.93
N PHE A 109 -1.45 -9.23 -1.92
CA PHE A 109 -2.14 -9.22 -0.63
C PHE A 109 -3.56 -8.67 -0.76
N LEU A 110 -3.76 -7.55 -1.48
CA LEU A 110 -5.09 -7.00 -1.75
C LEU A 110 -6.01 -8.05 -2.38
N ASP A 111 -5.52 -8.77 -3.39
CA ASP A 111 -6.29 -9.81 -4.07
C ASP A 111 -6.70 -10.91 -3.09
N ILE A 112 -5.74 -11.48 -2.35
CA ILE A 112 -5.99 -12.58 -1.41
C ILE A 112 -6.97 -12.15 -0.31
N VAL A 113 -6.74 -10.98 0.32
CA VAL A 113 -7.55 -10.53 1.45
C VAL A 113 -9.00 -10.26 1.03
N TYR A 114 -9.23 -9.67 -0.13
CA TYR A 114 -10.59 -9.43 -0.59
C TYR A 114 -11.27 -10.70 -1.16
N GLU A 115 -10.52 -11.57 -1.81
CA GLU A 115 -11.03 -12.87 -2.28
C GLU A 115 -11.48 -13.76 -1.12
N THR A 116 -10.68 -13.81 -0.06
CA THR A 116 -10.90 -14.67 1.09
C THR A 116 -11.56 -13.94 2.27
N GLN A 117 -12.14 -12.75 2.05
CA GLN A 117 -12.68 -11.91 3.13
C GLN A 117 -13.57 -12.67 4.09
N ASN A 118 -14.56 -13.42 3.60
CA ASN A 118 -15.47 -14.19 4.45
C ASN A 118 -14.77 -15.29 5.24
N GLN A 119 -13.62 -15.77 4.78
CA GLN A 119 -12.85 -16.81 5.46
C GLN A 119 -11.99 -16.24 6.58
N TRP A 120 -11.17 -15.22 6.27
CA TRP A 120 -10.27 -14.69 7.28
C TRP A 120 -10.99 -13.85 8.35
N THR A 121 -12.15 -13.26 8.02
CA THR A 121 -12.98 -12.55 9.01
C THR A 121 -13.91 -13.49 9.80
N SER A 122 -13.97 -14.77 9.45
CA SER A 122 -14.75 -15.77 10.20
C SER A 122 -13.99 -16.20 11.45
N GLY A 123 -14.37 -15.65 12.58
CA GLY A 123 -13.82 -16.01 13.88
C GLY A 123 -14.78 -15.59 14.96
N THR A 124 -14.77 -16.29 16.09
CA THR A 124 -15.63 -16.00 17.24
C THR A 124 -15.06 -14.88 18.11
N ASN A 125 -13.77 -14.58 17.92
CA ASN A 125 -13.04 -13.56 18.67
C ASN A 125 -11.91 -12.96 17.83
N ALA A 126 -11.32 -11.87 18.33
CA ALA A 126 -10.25 -11.14 17.65
C ALA A 126 -8.99 -11.97 17.39
N ASP A 127 -8.65 -12.89 18.30
CA ASP A 127 -7.44 -13.70 18.17
C ASP A 127 -7.56 -14.71 17.02
N GLU A 128 -8.72 -15.33 16.84
CA GLU A 128 -8.98 -16.21 15.70
C GLU A 128 -8.88 -15.47 14.38
N ILE A 129 -9.47 -14.28 14.27
CA ILE A 129 -9.40 -13.45 13.07
C ILE A 129 -7.95 -13.01 12.79
N ASN A 130 -7.20 -12.61 13.82
CA ASN A 130 -5.78 -12.27 13.68
C ASN A 130 -4.94 -13.48 13.26
N ASN A 131 -5.24 -14.68 13.76
CA ASN A 131 -4.57 -15.91 13.34
C ASN A 131 -4.86 -16.22 11.86
N ASN A 132 -6.09 -16.04 11.39
CA ASN A 132 -6.44 -16.20 9.98
C ASN A 132 -5.67 -15.20 9.11
N LEU A 133 -5.61 -13.94 9.52
CA LEU A 133 -4.85 -12.90 8.83
C LEU A 133 -3.33 -13.21 8.82
N GLN A 134 -2.80 -13.76 9.92
CA GLN A 134 -1.40 -14.20 10.00
C GLN A 134 -1.09 -15.31 9.00
N GLN A 135 -2.01 -16.24 8.71
CA GLN A 135 -1.81 -17.26 7.68
C GLN A 135 -1.68 -16.63 6.28
N ILE A 136 -2.46 -15.58 5.99
CA ILE A 136 -2.29 -14.82 4.75
C ILE A 136 -0.89 -14.19 4.70
N GLY A 137 -0.44 -13.56 5.80
CA GLY A 137 0.91 -13.01 5.90
C GLY A 137 2.00 -14.07 5.65
N LYS A 138 1.84 -15.27 6.23
CA LYS A 138 2.76 -16.40 6.03
C LYS A 138 2.85 -16.83 4.56
N SER A 139 1.72 -16.88 3.85
CA SER A 139 1.71 -17.23 2.42
C SER A 139 2.48 -16.24 1.55
N LEU A 140 2.67 -15.01 2.06
CA LEU A 140 3.43 -13.94 1.43
C LEU A 140 4.85 -13.78 2.02
N GLY A 141 5.27 -14.71 2.89
CA GLY A 141 6.62 -14.78 3.44
C GLY A 141 6.85 -13.94 4.70
N ILE A 142 5.79 -13.51 5.38
CA ILE A 142 5.87 -12.86 6.70
C ILE A 142 5.77 -13.93 7.79
N ASN A 143 6.83 -14.12 8.58
CA ASN A 143 6.78 -15.03 9.71
C ASN A 143 6.06 -14.40 10.92
N SER A 144 5.81 -15.20 11.98
CA SER A 144 5.06 -14.74 13.16
C SER A 144 5.73 -13.58 13.91
N LEU A 145 7.06 -13.55 13.96
CA LEU A 145 7.79 -12.44 14.59
C LEU A 145 7.62 -11.14 13.79
N GLN A 146 7.76 -11.23 12.48
CA GLN A 146 7.53 -10.09 11.58
C GLN A 146 6.09 -9.61 11.63
N TYR A 147 5.12 -10.52 11.67
CA TYR A 147 3.70 -10.19 11.81
C TYR A 147 3.44 -9.36 13.08
N ASN A 148 3.93 -9.84 14.22
CA ASN A 148 3.78 -9.11 15.50
C ASN A 148 4.48 -7.74 15.45
N LYS A 149 5.65 -7.64 14.83
CA LYS A 149 6.34 -6.36 14.63
C LYS A 149 5.49 -5.41 13.79
N CYS A 150 4.87 -5.89 12.70
CA CYS A 150 4.00 -5.09 11.86
C CYS A 150 2.79 -4.54 12.61
N LEU A 151 2.13 -5.38 13.43
CA LEU A 151 0.97 -4.94 14.20
C LEU A 151 1.30 -3.89 15.28
N ASN A 152 2.55 -3.86 15.75
CA ASN A 152 3.02 -2.91 16.76
C ASN A 152 3.83 -1.74 16.17
N ASP A 153 3.90 -1.61 14.84
CA ASP A 153 4.61 -0.51 14.19
C ASP A 153 3.78 0.77 14.26
N GLU A 154 4.27 1.74 15.06
CA GLU A 154 3.60 3.03 15.27
C GLU A 154 3.65 3.89 14.01
N ALA A 155 4.75 3.87 13.26
CA ALA A 155 4.87 4.67 12.03
C ALA A 155 3.87 4.22 10.96
N ILE A 156 3.67 2.91 10.82
CA ILE A 156 2.62 2.35 9.94
C ILE A 156 1.24 2.74 10.46
N SER A 157 1.02 2.68 11.77
CA SER A 157 -0.25 3.06 12.40
C SER A 157 -0.60 4.51 12.12
N ASP A 158 0.34 5.41 12.34
CA ASP A 158 0.17 6.85 12.11
C ASP A 158 -0.09 7.14 10.62
N LYS A 159 0.62 6.50 9.71
CA LYS A 159 0.40 6.63 8.27
C LYS A 159 -1.04 6.28 7.88
N ILE A 160 -1.56 5.15 8.35
CA ILE A 160 -2.92 4.69 8.05
C ILE A 160 -3.96 5.67 8.64
N LEU A 161 -3.79 6.06 9.90
CA LEU A 161 -4.71 6.96 10.60
C LEU A 161 -4.70 8.36 9.98
N ASN A 162 -3.53 8.90 9.65
CA ASN A 162 -3.41 10.18 8.97
C ASN A 162 -4.04 10.15 7.59
N GLY A 163 -3.81 9.09 6.80
CA GLY A 163 -4.45 8.91 5.50
C GLY A 163 -5.98 8.87 5.58
N ARG A 164 -6.53 8.22 6.62
CA ARG A 164 -7.96 8.21 6.91
C ARG A 164 -8.49 9.60 7.28
N ILE A 165 -7.80 10.31 8.18
CA ILE A 165 -8.17 11.67 8.63
C ILE A 165 -8.13 12.65 7.46
N ASP A 166 -7.08 12.60 6.64
CA ASP A 166 -6.92 13.48 5.48
C ASP A 166 -8.00 13.21 4.42
N GLY A 167 -8.29 11.93 4.17
CA GLY A 167 -9.40 11.53 3.30
C GLY A 167 -10.73 12.07 3.77
N GLN A 168 -11.01 11.94 5.06
CA GLN A 168 -12.25 12.46 5.66
C GLN A 168 -12.32 13.99 5.56
N LYS A 169 -11.25 14.71 5.89
CA LYS A 169 -11.20 16.17 5.83
C LYS A 169 -11.30 16.69 4.39
N LYS A 170 -10.52 16.10 3.46
CA LYS A 170 -10.39 16.60 2.09
C LYS A 170 -11.59 16.25 1.22
N TYR A 171 -12.16 15.05 1.37
CA TYR A 171 -13.18 14.53 0.47
C TYR A 171 -14.51 14.21 1.17
N SER A 172 -14.63 14.54 2.46
CA SER A 172 -15.83 14.21 3.28
C SER A 172 -16.20 12.73 3.15
N ILE A 173 -15.20 11.83 3.39
CA ILE A 173 -15.40 10.40 3.31
C ILE A 173 -16.08 9.91 4.58
N ASP A 174 -17.21 9.24 4.41
CA ASP A 174 -18.08 8.71 5.46
C ASP A 174 -18.39 7.22 5.30
N SER A 175 -18.04 6.66 4.15
CA SER A 175 -18.37 5.27 3.79
C SER A 175 -17.30 4.67 2.85
N THR A 176 -17.28 3.34 2.75
CA THR A 176 -16.37 2.60 1.87
C THR A 176 -17.10 1.61 0.97
N PRO A 177 -16.65 1.38 -0.28
CA PRO A 177 -15.58 2.12 -0.93
C PRO A 177 -15.99 3.54 -1.33
N THR A 178 -15.10 4.52 -1.13
CA THR A 178 -15.24 5.85 -1.73
C THR A 178 -14.19 6.03 -2.81
N ILE A 179 -14.62 6.52 -3.98
CA ILE A 179 -13.78 6.68 -5.17
C ILE A 179 -13.57 8.16 -5.45
N ILE A 180 -12.31 8.54 -5.65
CA ILE A 180 -11.93 9.89 -6.05
C ILE A 180 -11.25 9.79 -7.42
N ILE A 181 -11.75 10.51 -8.41
CA ILE A 181 -11.19 10.57 -9.77
C ILE A 181 -10.67 11.97 -10.02
N ASN A 182 -9.36 12.11 -10.26
CA ASN A 182 -8.69 13.41 -10.45
C ASN A 182 -9.17 14.45 -9.43
N GLU A 183 -9.04 14.12 -8.12
CA GLU A 183 -9.37 14.94 -6.94
C GLU A 183 -10.86 15.23 -6.74
N LYS A 184 -11.75 14.67 -7.56
CA LYS A 184 -13.22 14.82 -7.41
C LYS A 184 -13.85 13.54 -6.88
N LYS A 185 -14.65 13.66 -5.81
CA LYS A 185 -15.43 12.54 -5.26
C LYS A 185 -16.43 12.06 -6.30
N PHE A 186 -16.30 10.80 -6.70
CA PHE A 186 -17.23 10.16 -7.62
C PHE A 186 -18.59 9.99 -6.95
N LYS A 187 -19.64 10.43 -7.62
CA LYS A 187 -21.02 10.35 -7.12
C LYS A 187 -21.78 9.32 -7.96
N GLY A 188 -22.35 8.34 -7.28
CA GLY A 188 -23.16 7.30 -7.91
C GLY A 188 -22.70 5.89 -7.56
N SER A 189 -23.33 4.89 -8.19
CA SER A 189 -22.96 3.48 -7.99
C SER A 189 -21.54 3.20 -8.47
N THR A 190 -20.76 2.51 -7.66
CA THR A 190 -19.37 2.10 -7.95
C THR A 190 -19.24 0.97 -8.96
N SER A 191 -20.25 0.75 -9.79
CA SER A 191 -20.20 -0.25 -10.88
C SER A 191 -19.16 0.13 -11.95
N PHE A 192 -18.57 -0.88 -12.59
CA PHE A 192 -17.65 -0.65 -13.71
C PHE A 192 -18.23 0.25 -14.80
N LYS A 193 -19.53 0.03 -15.17
CA LYS A 193 -20.23 0.84 -16.19
C LYS A 193 -20.18 2.34 -15.88
N ASN A 194 -20.41 2.71 -14.62
CA ASN A 194 -20.48 4.11 -14.23
C ASN A 194 -19.09 4.73 -14.12
N ILE A 195 -18.11 4.00 -13.56
CA ILE A 195 -16.72 4.46 -13.46
C ILE A 195 -16.12 4.57 -14.86
N LYS A 196 -16.37 3.59 -15.74
CA LYS A 196 -15.97 3.65 -17.15
C LYS A 196 -16.46 4.93 -17.82
N LYS A 197 -17.74 5.27 -17.67
CA LYS A 197 -18.32 6.50 -18.23
C LYS A 197 -17.60 7.76 -17.74
N GLU A 198 -17.16 7.78 -16.48
CA GLU A 198 -16.43 8.94 -15.95
C GLU A 198 -14.98 8.99 -16.47
N ILE A 199 -14.30 7.85 -16.55
CA ILE A 199 -12.97 7.75 -17.16
C ILE A 199 -13.01 8.23 -18.62
N GLU A 200 -13.99 7.78 -19.40
CA GLU A 200 -14.12 8.09 -20.83
C GLU A 200 -14.41 9.57 -21.14
N LYS A 201 -14.87 10.36 -20.15
CA LYS A 201 -14.97 11.81 -20.30
C LYS A 201 -13.63 12.55 -20.10
N LEU A 202 -12.63 11.86 -19.54
CA LEU A 202 -11.34 12.44 -19.17
C LEU A 202 -10.22 12.02 -20.15
N ILE A 203 -10.49 11.07 -21.05
CA ILE A 203 -9.60 10.64 -22.13
C ILE A 203 -9.89 11.46 -23.37
#